data_5d1d197a3cec0b8dcebb30099e60a741
#
_entry.id   5d1d197a3cec0b8dcebb30099e60a741
#
_cell.length_a   1.000
_cell.length_b   1.000
_cell.length_c   1.000
_cell.angle_alpha   90.00
_cell.angle_beta   90.00
_cell.angle_gamma   90.00
#
_symmetry.space_group_name_H-M   'P 1'
#
loop_
_entity.id
_entity.type
_entity.pdbx_description
1 polymer ?
#
loop_
_entity_poly.entity_id
_entity_poly.type
_entity_poly.pdbx_seq_one_letter_code
_entity_poly.pdbx_strand_id
1 'polypeptide(L)'
;VQHPALDKANEGFVAALEEAGIEVDIEQQNAGGEQSAAQTIANKLVNDKKDLILAIATPAAQAVAGATTDIPVVITAVTDPAASGLVESNDAPGGNVTGSSDLTPVADQIELLTKLLPEAKNVGILYCTAEANSKLQAEMAMDALKEKGLTGVEYTVSSSNEIQTVVESMVGKVDAIYVPTDNVIAAGMTTVAMIATTEHKIPIIGAEAAHVENGALATYGIDYFEVGKLAGEQAVEILNGKSPADIPIAYLPKDKCKLTINEEVAKELGIDTSSISMQ
;
A
#
# COMPACT_ATOMS: atom_id res chain seq x y z
N VAL A 1 -10.25 -5.58 0.17
CA VAL A 1 -10.65 -4.50 -0.75
C VAL A 1 -10.02 -4.76 -2.12
N GLN A 2 -10.59 -4.20 -3.18
CA GLN A 2 -10.08 -4.31 -4.54
C GLN A 2 -9.72 -2.92 -5.06
N HIS A 3 -8.49 -2.78 -5.52
CA HIS A 3 -8.00 -1.61 -6.25
C HIS A 3 -6.76 -2.00 -7.09
N PRO A 4 -6.36 -1.18 -8.09
CA PRO A 4 -5.39 -1.59 -9.11
C PRO A 4 -4.06 -2.12 -8.57
N ALA A 5 -3.51 -1.54 -7.50
CA ALA A 5 -2.25 -2.02 -6.93
C ALA A 5 -2.37 -3.46 -6.39
N LEU A 6 -3.43 -3.77 -5.65
CA LEU A 6 -3.65 -5.13 -5.12
C LEU A 6 -3.94 -6.15 -6.23
N ASP A 7 -4.66 -5.74 -7.29
CA ASP A 7 -4.88 -6.59 -8.45
C ASP A 7 -3.55 -6.93 -9.13
N LYS A 8 -2.64 -5.96 -9.27
CA LYS A 8 -1.27 -6.18 -9.79
C LYS A 8 -0.44 -7.11 -8.91
N ALA A 9 -0.52 -6.98 -7.59
CA ALA A 9 0.16 -7.90 -6.68
C ALA A 9 -0.36 -9.34 -6.84
N ASN A 10 -1.68 -9.51 -6.98
CA ASN A 10 -2.26 -10.83 -7.24
C ASN A 10 -1.80 -11.39 -8.60
N GLU A 11 -1.79 -10.59 -9.66
CA GLU A 11 -1.30 -11.00 -10.99
C GLU A 11 0.17 -11.45 -10.91
N GLY A 12 1.03 -10.71 -10.21
CA GLY A 12 2.44 -11.06 -10.02
C GLY A 12 2.63 -12.38 -9.26
N PHE A 13 1.86 -12.59 -8.20
CA PHE A 13 1.87 -13.85 -7.44
C PHE A 13 1.52 -15.05 -8.33
N VAL A 14 0.43 -14.96 -9.08
CA VAL A 14 -0.01 -16.03 -9.99
C VAL A 14 1.04 -16.28 -11.07
N ALA A 15 1.61 -15.21 -11.65
CA ALA A 15 2.65 -15.34 -12.68
C ALA A 15 3.88 -16.10 -12.17
N ALA A 16 4.31 -15.90 -10.93
CA ALA A 16 5.43 -16.64 -10.36
C ALA A 16 5.15 -18.15 -10.23
N LEU A 17 3.92 -18.53 -9.84
CA LEU A 17 3.52 -19.93 -9.78
C LEU A 17 3.49 -20.57 -11.17
N GLU A 18 2.95 -19.86 -12.17
CA GLU A 18 2.89 -20.31 -13.56
C GLU A 18 4.31 -20.47 -14.15
N GLU A 19 5.19 -19.49 -13.95
CA GLU A 19 6.60 -19.56 -14.40
C GLU A 19 7.36 -20.74 -13.77
N ALA A 20 7.02 -21.10 -12.51
CA ALA A 20 7.59 -22.26 -11.83
C ALA A 20 6.95 -23.59 -12.28
N GLY A 21 5.92 -23.56 -13.11
CA GLY A 21 5.20 -24.76 -13.57
C GLY A 21 4.39 -25.45 -12.47
N ILE A 22 3.97 -24.71 -11.43
CA ILE A 22 3.16 -25.23 -10.34
C ILE A 22 1.68 -25.10 -10.73
N GLU A 23 1.01 -26.23 -10.87
CA GLU A 23 -0.44 -26.27 -11.09
C GLU A 23 -1.17 -26.12 -9.76
N VAL A 24 -2.02 -25.11 -9.66
CA VAL A 24 -2.80 -24.79 -8.46
C VAL A 24 -4.28 -24.54 -8.81
N ASP A 25 -5.16 -24.90 -7.88
CA ASP A 25 -6.56 -24.48 -7.89
C ASP A 25 -6.74 -23.27 -6.97
N ILE A 26 -6.91 -22.10 -7.57
CA ILE A 26 -6.96 -20.83 -6.86
C ILE A 26 -8.40 -20.41 -6.58
N GLU A 27 -8.79 -20.41 -5.31
CA GLU A 27 -10.02 -19.77 -4.84
C GLU A 27 -9.74 -18.34 -4.43
N GLN A 28 -10.39 -17.35 -5.07
CA GLN A 28 -10.26 -15.95 -4.74
C GLN A 28 -11.47 -15.45 -3.96
N GLN A 29 -11.19 -14.68 -2.89
CA GLN A 29 -12.18 -14.04 -2.04
C GLN A 29 -11.87 -12.56 -1.85
N ASN A 30 -12.91 -11.72 -1.69
CA ASN A 30 -12.75 -10.28 -1.47
C ASN A 30 -13.62 -9.83 -0.30
N ALA A 31 -12.98 -9.27 0.72
CA ALA A 31 -13.65 -8.78 1.92
C ALA A 31 -14.30 -7.38 1.76
N GLY A 32 -14.10 -6.72 0.60
CA GLY A 32 -14.68 -5.40 0.34
C GLY A 32 -14.18 -4.27 1.26
N GLY A 33 -13.05 -4.47 1.95
CA GLY A 33 -12.56 -3.52 2.97
C GLY A 33 -13.18 -3.71 4.36
N GLU A 34 -14.08 -4.69 4.52
CA GLU A 34 -14.78 -4.92 5.79
C GLU A 34 -14.06 -5.96 6.65
N GLN A 35 -13.65 -5.58 7.86
CA GLN A 35 -12.90 -6.45 8.77
C GLN A 35 -13.68 -7.72 9.15
N SER A 36 -14.99 -7.60 9.38
CA SER A 36 -15.84 -8.76 9.72
C SER A 36 -15.93 -9.76 8.55
N ALA A 37 -15.97 -9.28 7.32
CA ALA A 37 -15.94 -10.12 6.13
C ALA A 37 -14.58 -10.80 5.97
N ALA A 38 -13.46 -10.07 6.20
CA ALA A 38 -12.12 -10.64 6.17
C ALA A 38 -11.97 -11.79 7.16
N GLN A 39 -12.47 -11.63 8.40
CA GLN A 39 -12.44 -12.68 9.40
C GLN A 39 -13.30 -13.90 9.01
N THR A 40 -14.47 -13.66 8.42
CA THR A 40 -15.35 -14.74 7.94
C THR A 40 -14.69 -15.53 6.82
N ILE A 41 -14.07 -14.85 5.87
CA ILE A 41 -13.32 -15.46 4.76
C ILE A 41 -12.13 -16.24 5.28
N ALA A 42 -11.33 -15.68 6.20
CA ALA A 42 -10.19 -16.36 6.79
C ALA A 42 -10.60 -17.68 7.46
N ASN A 43 -11.64 -17.66 8.29
CA ASN A 43 -12.17 -18.86 8.93
C ASN A 43 -12.67 -19.90 7.91
N LYS A 44 -13.31 -19.45 6.81
CA LYS A 44 -13.74 -20.34 5.73
C LYS A 44 -12.54 -21.05 5.09
N LEU A 45 -11.52 -20.29 4.67
CA LEU A 45 -10.34 -20.85 4.00
C LEU A 45 -9.58 -21.85 4.89
N VAL A 46 -9.50 -21.58 6.21
CA VAL A 46 -8.91 -22.49 7.18
C VAL A 46 -9.74 -23.76 7.32
N ASN A 47 -11.07 -23.65 7.42
CA ASN A 47 -11.97 -24.82 7.51
C ASN A 47 -11.95 -25.67 6.24
N ASP A 48 -11.75 -25.05 5.08
CA ASP A 48 -11.60 -25.71 3.79
C ASP A 48 -10.23 -26.41 3.63
N LYS A 49 -9.35 -26.27 4.63
CA LYS A 49 -8.02 -26.90 4.70
C LYS A 49 -7.17 -26.64 3.46
N LYS A 50 -7.05 -25.38 3.07
CA LYS A 50 -6.18 -24.97 1.96
C LYS A 50 -4.72 -25.35 2.26
N ASP A 51 -3.97 -25.72 1.22
CA ASP A 51 -2.55 -26.08 1.34
C ASP A 51 -1.67 -24.84 1.63
N LEU A 52 -2.10 -23.67 1.13
CA LEU A 52 -1.47 -22.37 1.32
C LEU A 52 -2.53 -21.28 1.18
N ILE A 53 -2.40 -20.19 1.94
CA ILE A 53 -3.26 -19.02 1.83
C ILE A 53 -2.42 -17.81 1.45
N LEU A 54 -2.75 -17.14 0.34
CA LEU A 54 -2.25 -15.82 0.03
C LEU A 54 -3.15 -14.78 0.70
N ALA A 55 -2.56 -13.87 1.47
CA ALA A 55 -3.26 -12.72 2.03
C ALA A 55 -2.69 -11.43 1.46
N ILE A 56 -3.53 -10.64 0.79
CA ILE A 56 -3.15 -9.40 0.12
C ILE A 56 -3.63 -8.23 0.98
N ALA A 57 -2.73 -7.34 1.37
CA ALA A 57 -2.88 -6.20 2.26
C ALA A 57 -2.95 -6.55 3.76
N THR A 58 -2.50 -5.60 4.61
CA THR A 58 -2.35 -5.77 6.05
C THR A 58 -3.63 -6.25 6.75
N PRO A 59 -4.83 -5.69 6.50
CA PRO A 59 -6.03 -6.15 7.18
C PRO A 59 -6.40 -7.61 6.86
N ALA A 60 -6.22 -8.05 5.62
CA ALA A 60 -6.44 -9.44 5.23
C ALA A 60 -5.40 -10.37 5.85
N ALA A 61 -4.13 -9.97 5.86
CA ALA A 61 -3.04 -10.71 6.48
C ALA A 61 -3.29 -10.92 7.98
N GLN A 62 -3.71 -9.90 8.70
CA GLN A 62 -4.06 -9.97 10.13
C GLN A 62 -5.24 -10.92 10.38
N ALA A 63 -6.27 -10.88 9.54
CA ALA A 63 -7.41 -11.79 9.67
C ALA A 63 -7.02 -13.25 9.46
N VAL A 64 -6.18 -13.54 8.45
CA VAL A 64 -5.73 -14.90 8.15
C VAL A 64 -4.75 -15.41 9.21
N ALA A 65 -3.75 -14.61 9.59
CA ALA A 65 -2.77 -14.98 10.63
C ALA A 65 -3.45 -15.23 11.99
N GLY A 66 -4.50 -14.48 12.31
CA GLY A 66 -5.31 -14.70 13.51
C GLY A 66 -6.19 -15.96 13.48
N ALA A 67 -6.43 -16.52 12.29
CA ALA A 67 -7.29 -17.70 12.10
C ALA A 67 -6.52 -19.03 12.08
N THR A 68 -5.23 -19.03 11.76
CA THR A 68 -4.43 -20.26 11.66
C THR A 68 -2.96 -20.04 12.02
N THR A 69 -2.38 -21.05 12.70
CA THR A 69 -0.94 -21.17 12.94
C THR A 69 -0.32 -22.35 12.20
N ASP A 70 -1.15 -23.16 11.51
CA ASP A 70 -0.75 -24.42 10.90
C ASP A 70 -0.62 -24.32 9.38
N ILE A 71 -1.57 -23.62 8.74
CA ILE A 71 -1.54 -23.45 7.28
C ILE A 71 -0.50 -22.39 6.92
N PRO A 72 0.40 -22.65 5.96
CA PRO A 72 1.31 -21.64 5.46
C PRO A 72 0.56 -20.42 4.91
N VAL A 73 0.96 -19.24 5.33
CA VAL A 73 0.39 -17.96 4.88
C VAL A 73 1.48 -17.16 4.18
N VAL A 74 1.26 -16.86 2.92
CA VAL A 74 2.09 -15.92 2.17
C VAL A 74 1.36 -14.58 2.11
N ILE A 75 2.06 -13.51 2.49
CA ILE A 75 1.51 -12.16 2.46
C ILE A 75 2.14 -11.34 1.35
N THR A 76 1.40 -10.41 0.78
CA THR A 76 1.92 -9.40 -0.16
C THR A 76 1.17 -8.09 0.03
N ALA A 77 1.75 -6.98 -0.40
CA ALA A 77 1.20 -5.64 -0.14
C ALA A 77 0.94 -5.40 1.36
N VAL A 78 1.91 -5.77 2.19
CA VAL A 78 1.91 -5.53 3.64
C VAL A 78 3.13 -4.69 3.98
N THR A 79 2.91 -3.48 4.47
CA THR A 79 3.96 -2.46 4.62
C THR A 79 5.09 -2.89 5.55
N ASP A 80 4.75 -3.28 6.79
CA ASP A 80 5.71 -3.84 7.74
C ASP A 80 5.08 -5.02 8.49
N PRO A 81 5.39 -6.24 8.09
CA PRO A 81 4.85 -7.45 8.72
C PRO A 81 5.16 -7.56 10.21
N ALA A 82 6.37 -7.21 10.65
CA ALA A 82 6.74 -7.26 12.06
C ALA A 82 6.02 -6.19 12.89
N ALA A 83 5.98 -4.95 12.44
CA ALA A 83 5.22 -3.88 13.10
C ALA A 83 3.72 -4.15 13.13
N SER A 84 3.20 -4.90 12.15
CA SER A 84 1.80 -5.32 12.07
C SER A 84 1.47 -6.55 12.92
N GLY A 85 2.47 -7.12 13.62
CA GLY A 85 2.30 -8.28 14.51
C GLY A 85 2.09 -9.61 13.77
N LEU A 86 2.53 -9.72 12.52
CA LEU A 86 2.34 -10.90 11.66
C LEU A 86 3.50 -11.89 11.77
N VAL A 87 4.70 -11.41 12.05
CA VAL A 87 5.93 -12.18 12.14
C VAL A 87 6.75 -11.73 13.36
N GLU A 88 7.67 -12.55 13.85
CA GLU A 88 8.56 -12.19 14.97
C GLU A 88 9.53 -11.07 14.57
N SER A 89 10.12 -11.19 13.38
CA SER A 89 10.89 -10.12 12.72
C SER A 89 10.84 -10.31 11.20
N ASN A 90 11.12 -9.26 10.45
CA ASN A 90 11.11 -9.34 8.97
C ASN A 90 12.27 -10.21 8.44
N ASP A 91 13.39 -10.28 9.15
CA ASP A 91 14.55 -11.12 8.78
C ASP A 91 14.37 -12.60 9.16
N ALA A 92 13.58 -12.86 10.22
CA ALA A 92 13.32 -14.22 10.73
C ALA A 92 11.86 -14.30 11.18
N PRO A 93 10.93 -14.64 10.29
CA PRO A 93 9.49 -14.66 10.57
C PRO A 93 9.08 -15.57 11.74
N GLY A 94 9.71 -16.73 11.91
CA GLY A 94 9.57 -17.59 13.08
C GLY A 94 8.28 -18.42 13.16
N GLY A 95 7.27 -18.11 12.35
CA GLY A 95 5.95 -18.74 12.37
C GLY A 95 5.53 -19.32 11.01
N ASN A 96 4.20 -19.39 10.79
CA ASN A 96 3.62 -19.87 9.53
C ASN A 96 3.40 -18.76 8.48
N VAL A 97 3.83 -17.54 8.75
CA VAL A 97 3.65 -16.37 7.88
C VAL A 97 4.98 -15.92 7.30
N THR A 98 5.04 -15.69 6.00
CA THR A 98 6.12 -14.99 5.29
C THR A 98 5.54 -14.29 4.06
N GLY A 99 6.34 -13.59 3.28
CA GLY A 99 5.88 -12.92 2.06
C GLY A 99 6.70 -11.69 1.69
N SER A 100 6.07 -10.76 0.98
CA SER A 100 6.71 -9.54 0.50
C SER A 100 6.11 -8.27 1.11
N SER A 101 6.99 -7.32 1.40
CA SER A 101 6.62 -5.98 1.86
C SER A 101 6.40 -5.03 0.69
N ASP A 102 5.43 -4.13 0.84
CA ASP A 102 5.21 -2.99 -0.05
C ASP A 102 5.64 -1.66 0.57
N LEU A 103 6.53 -1.68 1.55
CA LEU A 103 7.05 -0.46 2.15
C LEU A 103 7.64 0.46 1.09
N THR A 104 6.96 1.58 0.86
CA THR A 104 7.39 2.59 -0.11
C THR A 104 8.41 3.55 0.50
N PRO A 105 9.22 4.24 -0.32
CA PRO A 105 10.22 5.18 0.18
C PRO A 105 9.57 6.52 0.59
N VAL A 106 8.88 6.55 1.73
CA VAL A 106 8.12 7.71 2.23
C VAL A 106 8.95 9.00 2.25
N ALA A 107 10.21 8.93 2.71
CA ALA A 107 11.08 10.10 2.75
C ALA A 107 11.37 10.68 1.34
N ASP A 108 11.56 9.81 0.35
CA ASP A 108 11.78 10.22 -1.05
C ASP A 108 10.48 10.80 -1.66
N GLN A 109 9.31 10.29 -1.25
CA GLN A 109 8.01 10.83 -1.67
C GLN A 109 7.78 12.24 -1.11
N ILE A 110 8.16 12.47 0.14
CA ILE A 110 8.13 13.81 0.73
C ILE A 110 9.18 14.72 0.07
N GLU A 111 10.35 14.19 -0.31
CA GLU A 111 11.32 14.95 -1.11
C GLU A 111 10.76 15.32 -2.48
N LEU A 112 10.06 14.39 -3.15
CA LEU A 112 9.36 14.67 -4.41
C LEU A 112 8.32 15.78 -4.24
N LEU A 113 7.54 15.74 -3.14
CA LEU A 113 6.60 16.81 -2.79
C LEU A 113 7.30 18.15 -2.73
N THR A 114 8.43 18.27 -2.02
CA THR A 114 9.15 19.54 -1.90
C THR A 114 9.74 20.04 -3.21
N LYS A 115 10.13 19.12 -4.12
CA LYS A 115 10.64 19.48 -5.45
C LYS A 115 9.52 20.00 -6.37
N LEU A 116 8.35 19.38 -6.32
CA LEU A 116 7.19 19.77 -7.13
C LEU A 116 6.50 21.03 -6.58
N LEU A 117 6.50 21.20 -5.27
CA LEU A 117 5.73 22.22 -4.55
C LEU A 117 6.62 23.02 -3.58
N PRO A 118 7.60 23.78 -4.08
CA PRO A 118 8.59 24.47 -3.25
C PRO A 118 7.99 25.51 -2.30
N GLU A 119 6.79 26.01 -2.58
CA GLU A 119 6.10 27.01 -1.74
C GLU A 119 5.16 26.38 -0.70
N ALA A 120 4.97 25.05 -0.72
CA ALA A 120 4.11 24.37 0.24
C ALA A 120 4.68 24.51 1.67
N LYS A 121 3.79 24.67 2.65
CA LYS A 121 4.12 24.78 4.07
C LYS A 121 3.34 23.80 4.92
N ASN A 122 2.08 23.60 4.60
CA ASN A 122 1.15 22.75 5.34
C ASN A 122 0.74 21.57 4.47
N VAL A 123 1.06 20.36 4.90
CA VAL A 123 0.75 19.13 4.18
C VAL A 123 -0.23 18.31 4.99
N GLY A 124 -1.39 18.02 4.41
CA GLY A 124 -2.36 17.12 5.00
C GLY A 124 -1.97 15.68 4.74
N ILE A 125 -1.93 14.83 5.75
CA ILE A 125 -1.73 13.40 5.61
C ILE A 125 -3.10 12.73 5.75
N LEU A 126 -3.62 12.16 4.66
CA LEU A 126 -4.95 11.56 4.61
C LEU A 126 -4.85 10.05 4.67
N TYR A 127 -5.44 9.44 5.72
CA TYR A 127 -5.40 7.99 5.90
C TYR A 127 -6.54 7.42 6.74
N CYS A 128 -6.71 6.10 6.70
CA CYS A 128 -7.70 5.35 7.48
C CYS A 128 -7.10 4.85 8.80
N THR A 129 -7.73 5.20 9.92
CA THR A 129 -7.27 4.79 11.27
C THR A 129 -7.44 3.30 11.56
N ALA A 130 -8.26 2.60 10.78
CA ALA A 130 -8.45 1.16 10.89
C ALA A 130 -7.29 0.33 10.29
N GLU A 131 -6.36 0.98 9.58
CA GLU A 131 -5.23 0.32 8.92
C GLU A 131 -3.91 0.63 9.64
N ALA A 132 -3.27 -0.39 10.21
CA ALA A 132 -2.00 -0.26 10.93
C ALA A 132 -0.84 0.21 10.01
N ASN A 133 -0.81 -0.26 8.75
CA ASN A 133 0.14 0.16 7.72
C ASN A 133 0.05 1.67 7.45
N SER A 134 -1.15 2.21 7.35
CA SER A 134 -1.39 3.63 7.06
C SER A 134 -0.91 4.52 8.19
N LYS A 135 -1.17 4.11 9.44
CA LYS A 135 -0.69 4.84 10.62
C LYS A 135 0.84 4.88 10.68
N LEU A 136 1.51 3.73 10.46
CA LEU A 136 2.97 3.67 10.42
C LEU A 136 3.55 4.63 9.38
N GLN A 137 3.02 4.62 8.17
CA GLN A 137 3.51 5.50 7.11
C GLN A 137 3.15 6.97 7.34
N ALA A 138 2.02 7.26 7.99
CA ALA A 138 1.69 8.63 8.39
C ALA A 138 2.73 9.17 9.41
N GLU A 139 3.13 8.37 10.40
CA GLU A 139 4.20 8.72 11.34
C GLU A 139 5.52 8.98 10.59
N MET A 140 5.92 8.10 9.65
CA MET A 140 7.12 8.31 8.81
C MET A 140 7.03 9.58 7.98
N ALA A 141 5.85 9.88 7.41
CA ALA A 141 5.64 11.11 6.63
C ALA A 141 5.70 12.36 7.51
N MET A 142 5.14 12.32 8.72
CA MET A 142 5.25 13.42 9.68
C MET A 142 6.70 13.75 10.03
N ASP A 143 7.51 12.72 10.27
CA ASP A 143 8.94 12.90 10.56
C ASP A 143 9.69 13.48 9.34
N ALA A 144 9.45 12.94 8.14
CA ALA A 144 10.07 13.44 6.91
C ALA A 144 9.67 14.89 6.60
N LEU A 145 8.40 15.26 6.80
CA LEU A 145 7.93 16.65 6.65
C LEU A 145 8.62 17.58 7.62
N LYS A 146 8.74 17.17 8.88
CA LYS A 146 9.44 17.95 9.91
C LYS A 146 10.92 18.17 9.57
N GLU A 147 11.60 17.14 9.06
CA GLU A 147 13.00 17.28 8.59
C GLU A 147 13.15 18.27 7.44
N LYS A 148 12.14 18.39 6.58
CA LYS A 148 12.09 19.37 5.48
C LYS A 148 11.59 20.75 5.92
N GLY A 149 11.25 20.94 7.20
CA GLY A 149 10.72 22.21 7.73
C GLY A 149 9.27 22.50 7.36
N LEU A 150 8.52 21.47 6.97
CA LEU A 150 7.10 21.53 6.65
C LEU A 150 6.23 21.15 7.86
N THR A 151 4.99 21.64 7.88
CA THR A 151 4.01 21.27 8.89
C THR A 151 3.11 20.14 8.33
N GLY A 152 3.19 18.95 8.93
CA GLY A 152 2.25 17.87 8.67
C GLY A 152 0.99 18.02 9.55
N VAL A 153 -0.17 17.73 8.99
CA VAL A 153 -1.45 17.68 9.71
C VAL A 153 -2.19 16.42 9.34
N GLU A 154 -2.54 15.62 10.33
CA GLU A 154 -3.28 14.37 10.09
C GLU A 154 -4.76 14.65 9.82
N TYR A 155 -5.28 14.01 8.79
CA TYR A 155 -6.69 13.96 8.42
C TYR A 155 -7.09 12.50 8.28
N THR A 156 -7.98 12.04 9.11
CA THR A 156 -8.28 10.61 9.23
C THR A 156 -9.72 10.29 8.93
N VAL A 157 -9.92 9.11 8.35
CA VAL A 157 -11.21 8.47 8.19
C VAL A 157 -11.25 7.16 8.96
N SER A 158 -12.42 6.71 9.36
CA SER A 158 -12.62 5.36 9.89
C SER A 158 -13.17 4.38 8.83
N SER A 159 -13.74 4.93 7.76
CA SER A 159 -14.29 4.18 6.62
C SER A 159 -14.37 5.06 5.38
N SER A 160 -14.62 4.44 4.22
CA SER A 160 -14.77 5.13 2.94
C SER A 160 -15.89 6.18 2.91
N ASN A 161 -16.93 6.03 3.73
CA ASN A 161 -18.06 6.95 3.80
C ASN A 161 -17.69 8.36 4.31
N GLU A 162 -16.54 8.48 4.99
CA GLU A 162 -16.08 9.75 5.56
C GLU A 162 -15.13 10.53 4.63
N ILE A 163 -14.64 9.89 3.55
CA ILE A 163 -13.62 10.46 2.67
C ILE A 163 -14.02 11.85 2.17
N GLN A 164 -15.21 12.00 1.60
CA GLN A 164 -15.68 13.27 1.08
C GLN A 164 -15.62 14.37 2.14
N THR A 165 -16.25 14.15 3.30
CA THR A 165 -16.34 15.15 4.38
C THR A 165 -14.96 15.54 4.91
N VAL A 166 -14.06 14.56 5.05
CA VAL A 166 -12.71 14.80 5.55
C VAL A 166 -11.90 15.60 4.53
N VAL A 167 -11.94 15.25 3.24
CA VAL A 167 -11.23 15.99 2.19
C VAL A 167 -11.76 17.42 2.05
N GLU A 168 -13.08 17.62 2.09
CA GLU A 168 -13.68 18.97 2.11
C GLU A 168 -13.18 19.80 3.31
N SER A 169 -12.96 19.16 4.47
CA SER A 169 -12.45 19.84 5.66
C SER A 169 -11.00 20.31 5.55
N MET A 170 -10.23 19.77 4.58
CA MET A 170 -8.83 20.17 4.31
C MET A 170 -8.74 21.45 3.48
N VAL A 171 -9.80 21.79 2.75
CA VAL A 171 -9.82 22.94 1.84
C VAL A 171 -9.49 24.24 2.56
N GLY A 172 -8.52 24.98 2.01
CA GLY A 172 -8.02 26.24 2.57
C GLY A 172 -7.15 26.10 3.83
N LYS A 173 -6.82 24.88 4.24
CA LYS A 173 -5.97 24.60 5.41
C LYS A 173 -4.63 23.96 5.06
N VAL A 174 -4.56 23.28 3.91
CA VAL A 174 -3.35 22.60 3.43
C VAL A 174 -2.96 23.08 2.05
N ASP A 175 -1.67 23.03 1.75
CA ASP A 175 -1.10 23.40 0.44
C ASP A 175 -0.95 22.16 -0.46
N ALA A 176 -0.87 20.98 0.15
CA ALA A 176 -0.78 19.69 -0.53
C ALA A 176 -1.35 18.58 0.36
N ILE A 177 -1.67 17.44 -0.24
CA ILE A 177 -2.08 16.22 0.46
C ILE A 177 -1.05 15.12 0.18
N TYR A 178 -0.65 14.38 1.21
CA TYR A 178 0.07 13.12 1.11
C TYR A 178 -0.88 11.97 1.45
N VAL A 179 -0.88 10.93 0.60
CA VAL A 179 -1.68 9.71 0.81
C VAL A 179 -0.73 8.52 0.88
N PRO A 180 -0.61 7.84 2.03
CA PRO A 180 0.19 6.62 2.18
C PRO A 180 -0.42 5.43 1.40
N THR A 181 0.17 4.24 1.49
CA THR A 181 -0.43 3.00 0.96
C THR A 181 -1.62 2.60 1.84
N ASP A 182 -2.74 3.23 1.61
CA ASP A 182 -4.00 3.10 2.36
C ASP A 182 -5.08 2.51 1.45
N ASN A 183 -5.58 1.33 1.79
CA ASN A 183 -6.52 0.61 0.93
C ASN A 183 -7.90 1.27 0.84
N VAL A 184 -8.33 1.94 1.92
CA VAL A 184 -9.61 2.65 1.94
C VAL A 184 -9.52 3.91 1.09
N ILE A 185 -8.44 4.68 1.23
CA ILE A 185 -8.23 5.89 0.44
C ILE A 185 -7.95 5.53 -1.03
N ALA A 186 -7.14 4.51 -1.31
CA ALA A 186 -6.87 4.05 -2.68
C ALA A 186 -8.15 3.67 -3.43
N ALA A 187 -9.07 2.95 -2.77
CA ALA A 187 -10.38 2.61 -3.34
C ALA A 187 -11.27 3.84 -3.58
N GLY A 188 -11.10 4.91 -2.79
CA GLY A 188 -11.81 6.18 -2.91
C GLY A 188 -11.04 7.30 -3.61
N MET A 189 -9.85 7.01 -4.18
CA MET A 189 -8.91 8.01 -4.66
C MET A 189 -9.49 8.97 -5.70
N THR A 190 -10.36 8.49 -6.59
CA THR A 190 -11.07 9.34 -7.57
C THR A 190 -11.90 10.42 -6.87
N THR A 191 -12.57 10.11 -5.77
CA THR A 191 -13.32 11.10 -4.99
C THR A 191 -12.39 12.12 -4.34
N VAL A 192 -11.27 11.65 -3.76
CA VAL A 192 -10.24 12.53 -3.18
C VAL A 192 -9.71 13.51 -4.23
N ALA A 193 -9.32 13.01 -5.41
CA ALA A 193 -8.77 13.81 -6.50
C ALA A 193 -9.79 14.80 -7.06
N MET A 194 -11.05 14.38 -7.22
CA MET A 194 -12.11 15.28 -7.69
C MET A 194 -12.25 16.49 -6.78
N ILE A 195 -12.34 16.29 -5.47
CA ILE A 195 -12.52 17.38 -4.51
C ILE A 195 -11.24 18.20 -4.38
N ALA A 196 -10.12 17.55 -4.04
CA ALA A 196 -8.87 18.25 -3.74
C ALA A 196 -8.26 18.87 -5.01
N THR A 197 -8.00 18.05 -6.04
CA THR A 197 -7.24 18.48 -7.23
C THR A 197 -8.10 19.25 -8.20
N THR A 198 -9.26 18.70 -8.61
CA THR A 198 -10.07 19.29 -9.68
C THR A 198 -10.82 20.53 -9.19
N GLU A 199 -11.52 20.45 -8.07
CA GLU A 199 -12.35 21.55 -7.57
C GLU A 199 -11.54 22.64 -6.84
N HIS A 200 -10.56 22.23 -6.02
CA HIS A 200 -9.85 23.15 -5.11
C HIS A 200 -8.36 23.36 -5.42
N LYS A 201 -7.84 22.74 -6.49
CA LYS A 201 -6.44 22.89 -6.94
C LYS A 201 -5.41 22.53 -5.88
N ILE A 202 -5.72 21.59 -4.99
CA ILE A 202 -4.81 21.06 -3.99
C ILE A 202 -4.12 19.83 -4.59
N PRO A 203 -2.78 19.87 -4.81
CA PRO A 203 -2.03 18.73 -5.36
C PRO A 203 -1.96 17.59 -4.37
N ILE A 204 -1.93 16.35 -4.89
CA ILE A 204 -1.82 15.14 -4.10
C ILE A 204 -0.55 14.40 -4.50
N ILE A 205 0.29 14.05 -3.52
CA ILE A 205 1.37 13.09 -3.67
C ILE A 205 0.91 11.78 -3.07
N GLY A 206 0.85 10.75 -3.88
CA GLY A 206 0.45 9.41 -3.45
C GLY A 206 1.64 8.49 -3.23
N ALA A 207 1.44 7.45 -2.44
CA ALA A 207 2.49 6.45 -2.19
C ALA A 207 2.63 5.41 -3.31
N GLU A 208 1.67 5.33 -4.24
CA GLU A 208 1.63 4.31 -5.29
C GLU A 208 1.16 4.86 -6.65
N ALA A 209 1.54 4.17 -7.73
CA ALA A 209 1.19 4.58 -9.10
C ALA A 209 -0.34 4.61 -9.33
N ALA A 210 -1.10 3.72 -8.71
CA ALA A 210 -2.55 3.71 -8.80
C ALA A 210 -3.20 5.00 -8.26
N HIS A 211 -2.60 5.68 -7.27
CA HIS A 211 -3.06 7.00 -6.86
C HIS A 211 -2.93 8.03 -7.99
N VAL A 212 -1.82 7.99 -8.73
CA VAL A 212 -1.56 8.89 -9.86
C VAL A 212 -2.51 8.63 -11.02
N GLU A 213 -2.78 7.35 -11.33
CA GLU A 213 -3.77 6.94 -12.33
C GLU A 213 -5.18 7.42 -11.98
N ASN A 214 -5.48 7.57 -10.68
CA ASN A 214 -6.77 8.05 -10.17
C ASN A 214 -6.76 9.53 -9.75
N GLY A 215 -5.83 10.34 -10.26
CA GLY A 215 -5.86 11.79 -10.19
C GLY A 215 -4.93 12.45 -9.19
N ALA A 216 -4.01 11.71 -8.54
CA ALA A 216 -2.90 12.34 -7.82
C ALA A 216 -1.88 12.93 -8.80
N LEU A 217 -1.10 13.91 -8.34
CA LEU A 217 -0.09 14.59 -9.14
C LEU A 217 1.10 13.69 -9.47
N ALA A 218 1.66 13.03 -8.45
CA ALA A 218 2.86 12.23 -8.63
C ALA A 218 3.05 11.20 -7.50
N THR A 219 3.90 10.23 -7.78
CA THR A 219 4.48 9.31 -6.81
C THR A 219 5.91 8.95 -7.16
N TYR A 220 6.69 8.54 -6.16
CA TYR A 220 7.90 7.76 -6.31
C TYR A 220 7.67 6.43 -5.59
N GLY A 221 7.35 5.38 -6.34
CA GLY A 221 6.77 4.17 -5.79
C GLY A 221 7.31 2.89 -6.40
N ILE A 222 6.87 1.79 -5.83
CA ILE A 222 7.23 0.42 -6.19
C ILE A 222 6.26 -0.14 -7.24
N ASP A 223 6.70 -1.20 -7.92
CA ASP A 223 5.88 -1.96 -8.86
C ASP A 223 5.18 -3.12 -8.12
N TYR A 224 3.86 -3.04 -7.95
CA TYR A 224 3.09 -4.04 -7.21
C TYR A 224 3.03 -5.41 -7.89
N PHE A 225 3.19 -5.47 -9.21
CA PHE A 225 3.35 -6.77 -9.89
C PHE A 225 4.63 -7.48 -9.43
N GLU A 226 5.74 -6.76 -9.37
CA GLU A 226 7.02 -7.31 -8.90
C GLU A 226 6.96 -7.68 -7.40
N VAL A 227 6.29 -6.88 -6.57
CA VAL A 227 6.06 -7.21 -5.15
C VAL A 227 5.27 -8.51 -5.01
N GLY A 228 4.20 -8.66 -5.79
CA GLY A 228 3.42 -9.90 -5.81
C GLY A 228 4.22 -11.10 -6.31
N LYS A 229 5.07 -10.89 -7.32
CA LYS A 229 5.96 -11.92 -7.87
C LYS A 229 6.94 -12.45 -6.82
N LEU A 230 7.55 -11.56 -6.01
CA LEU A 230 8.40 -11.97 -4.90
C LEU A 230 7.66 -12.89 -3.91
N ALA A 231 6.42 -12.57 -3.55
CA ALA A 231 5.60 -13.41 -2.71
C ALA A 231 5.27 -14.77 -3.36
N GLY A 232 5.02 -14.78 -4.67
CA GLY A 232 4.78 -15.99 -5.42
C GLY A 232 6.01 -16.92 -5.48
N GLU A 233 7.21 -16.35 -5.64
CA GLU A 233 8.47 -17.09 -5.58
C GLU A 233 8.65 -17.76 -4.21
N GLN A 234 8.30 -17.08 -3.11
CA GLN A 234 8.31 -17.67 -1.77
C GLN A 234 7.25 -18.76 -1.60
N ALA A 235 6.05 -18.59 -2.19
CA ALA A 235 5.03 -19.64 -2.22
C ALA A 235 5.55 -20.90 -2.92
N VAL A 236 6.29 -20.76 -4.01
CA VAL A 236 6.96 -21.88 -4.69
C VAL A 236 7.93 -22.60 -3.76
N GLU A 237 8.75 -21.87 -3.00
CA GLU A 237 9.65 -22.48 -2.01
C GLU A 237 8.89 -23.27 -0.94
N ILE A 238 7.78 -22.72 -0.45
CA ILE A 238 6.93 -23.38 0.57
C ILE A 238 6.29 -24.65 0.02
N LEU A 239 5.72 -24.59 -1.18
CA LEU A 239 5.10 -25.74 -1.84
C LEU A 239 6.14 -26.84 -2.15
N ASN A 240 7.41 -26.49 -2.27
CA ASN A 240 8.53 -27.42 -2.38
C ASN A 240 9.08 -27.88 -1.02
N GLY A 241 8.43 -27.54 0.09
CA GLY A 241 8.70 -28.06 1.43
C GLY A 241 9.56 -27.19 2.35
N LYS A 242 9.87 -25.93 1.97
CA LYS A 242 10.56 -24.99 2.85
C LYS A 242 9.59 -24.43 3.89
N SER A 243 10.06 -24.27 5.12
CA SER A 243 9.25 -23.66 6.18
C SER A 243 9.10 -22.16 5.98
N PRO A 244 7.87 -21.58 6.08
CA PRO A 244 7.69 -20.13 6.10
C PRO A 244 8.52 -19.41 7.17
N ALA A 245 8.76 -20.07 8.31
CA ALA A 245 9.55 -19.53 9.42
C ALA A 245 10.99 -19.16 9.02
N ASP A 246 11.54 -19.85 8.01
CA ASP A 246 12.92 -19.72 7.55
C ASP A 246 13.05 -18.85 6.28
N ILE A 247 11.97 -18.24 5.81
CA ILE A 247 11.96 -17.39 4.62
C ILE A 247 11.79 -15.95 5.06
N PRO A 248 12.83 -15.08 4.96
CA PRO A 248 12.73 -13.67 5.30
C PRO A 248 11.66 -12.94 4.47
N ILE A 249 11.10 -11.86 5.02
CA ILE A 249 10.23 -10.96 4.25
C ILE A 249 11.04 -10.36 3.09
N ALA A 250 10.49 -10.45 1.88
CA ALA A 250 11.12 -9.91 0.69
C ALA A 250 10.76 -8.43 0.50
N TYR A 251 11.72 -7.65 0.01
CA TYR A 251 11.56 -6.25 -0.32
C TYR A 251 11.97 -5.99 -1.77
N LEU A 252 11.24 -5.13 -2.44
CA LEU A 252 11.70 -4.66 -3.73
C LEU A 252 12.87 -3.68 -3.53
N PRO A 253 14.00 -3.85 -4.21
CA PRO A 253 15.13 -2.95 -4.09
C PRO A 253 14.77 -1.50 -4.45
N LYS A 254 15.35 -0.51 -3.75
CA LYS A 254 15.06 0.91 -3.96
C LYS A 254 15.30 1.39 -5.40
N ASP A 255 16.27 0.83 -6.10
CA ASP A 255 16.59 1.12 -7.50
C ASP A 255 15.50 0.63 -8.48
N LYS A 256 14.52 -0.13 -8.01
CA LYS A 256 13.31 -0.53 -8.74
C LYS A 256 12.14 0.44 -8.55
N CYS A 257 12.26 1.41 -7.63
CA CYS A 257 11.26 2.46 -7.50
C CYS A 257 11.21 3.32 -8.76
N LYS A 258 10.00 3.75 -9.13
CA LYS A 258 9.75 4.52 -10.34
C LYS A 258 9.06 5.84 -10.01
N LEU A 259 9.51 6.91 -10.65
CA LEU A 259 8.80 8.18 -10.67
C LEU A 259 7.62 8.07 -11.65
N THR A 260 6.43 8.39 -11.17
CA THR A 260 5.22 8.51 -11.99
C THR A 260 4.62 9.88 -11.76
N ILE A 261 4.37 10.62 -12.85
CA ILE A 261 3.78 11.98 -12.82
C ILE A 261 2.56 11.99 -13.73
N ASN A 262 1.47 12.59 -13.24
CA ASN A 262 0.30 12.89 -14.05
C ASN A 262 0.48 14.27 -14.68
N GLU A 263 0.94 14.28 -15.94
CA GLU A 263 1.24 15.51 -16.67
C GLU A 263 0.00 16.37 -16.94
N GLU A 264 -1.19 15.75 -17.02
CA GLU A 264 -2.45 16.48 -17.17
C GLU A 264 -2.78 17.25 -15.90
N VAL A 265 -2.67 16.59 -14.75
CA VAL A 265 -2.85 17.21 -13.42
C VAL A 265 -1.78 18.29 -13.18
N ALA A 266 -0.52 18.02 -13.51
CA ALA A 266 0.56 19.00 -13.39
C ALA A 266 0.26 20.27 -14.20
N LYS A 267 -0.18 20.11 -15.44
CA LYS A 267 -0.58 21.22 -16.33
C LYS A 267 -1.78 22.00 -15.77
N GLU A 268 -2.79 21.28 -15.26
CA GLU A 268 -3.99 21.89 -14.68
C GLU A 268 -3.65 22.73 -13.44
N LEU A 269 -2.70 22.27 -12.64
CA LEU A 269 -2.21 22.95 -11.44
C LEU A 269 -1.13 24.01 -11.73
N GLY A 270 -0.62 24.08 -12.97
CA GLY A 270 0.46 24.99 -13.33
C GLY A 270 1.82 24.61 -12.74
N ILE A 271 2.05 23.35 -12.49
CA ILE A 271 3.28 22.82 -11.88
C ILE A 271 4.26 22.39 -12.96
N ASP A 272 5.51 22.89 -12.88
CA ASP A 272 6.60 22.49 -13.80
C ASP A 272 7.23 21.18 -13.35
N THR A 273 7.13 20.17 -14.20
CA THR A 273 7.68 18.82 -13.96
C THR A 273 8.99 18.57 -14.72
N SER A 274 9.43 19.50 -15.57
CA SER A 274 10.50 19.29 -16.55
C SER A 274 11.88 19.00 -15.93
N SER A 275 12.12 19.45 -14.69
CA SER A 275 13.39 19.27 -13.97
C SER A 275 13.34 18.15 -12.91
N ILE A 276 12.22 17.47 -12.78
CA ILE A 276 12.03 16.47 -11.71
C ILE A 276 12.71 15.16 -12.07
N SER A 277 13.65 14.75 -11.21
CA SER A 277 14.27 13.42 -11.26
C SER A 277 14.43 12.88 -9.84
N MET A 278 14.31 11.55 -9.70
CA MET A 278 14.61 10.80 -8.48
C MET A 278 15.80 9.89 -8.76
N GLN A 279 16.73 9.85 -7.80
CA GLN A 279 17.95 9.03 -7.88
C GLN A 279 17.81 7.77 -7.05
#